data_7ff0b9640d994c0a2b06ff3e64fa45ec
#
_entry.id   7ff0b9640d994c0a2b06ff3e64fa45ec
#
_cell.length_a   1.000
_cell.length_b   1.000
_cell.length_c   1.000
_cell.angle_alpha   90.00
_cell.angle_beta   90.00
_cell.angle_gamma   90.00
#
_symmetry.space_group_name_H-M   'P 1'
#
loop_
_entity.id
_entity.type
_entity.pdbx_description
1 polymer ?
#
loop_
_entity_poly.entity_id
_entity_poly.type
_entity_poly.pdbx_seq_one_letter_code
_entity_poly.pdbx_strand_id
1 'polypeptide(L)'
;MSLTDSFIDFAERGLVPDFLIRAGIRNLCRKRLQQCRIENCETNAELAEEYLRSVDESPLAVLTDKANEQHYEVPAPFYQKVLGENLKYSSCYFEDLVSDLTTAENRGLELTCEHAHLEDGQRILELGCGWGSLSLWMAKHFPKSKITSVSNSHSQREHIMGQAKKRKLKNLEVVTADVNAFEPDDSFDRVVS
;
A
#
# COMPACT_ATOMS: atom_id res chain seq x y z
N MET A 1 5.14 15.15 -28.14
CA MET A 1 5.80 13.97 -27.55
C MET A 1 7.18 14.40 -27.09
N SER A 2 7.51 14.22 -25.83
CA SER A 2 8.85 14.52 -25.34
C SER A 2 9.82 13.43 -25.84
N LEU A 3 11.13 13.74 -25.89
CA LEU A 3 12.15 12.74 -26.21
C LEU A 3 12.08 11.53 -25.25
N THR A 4 11.63 11.77 -24.03
CA THR A 4 11.43 10.76 -22.98
C THR A 4 10.30 9.81 -23.33
N ASP A 5 9.16 10.33 -23.83
CA ASP A 5 7.99 9.51 -24.21
C ASP A 5 8.35 8.58 -25.36
N SER A 6 9.12 9.08 -26.34
CA SER A 6 9.59 8.26 -27.46
C SER A 6 10.52 7.14 -27.00
N PHE A 7 11.41 7.40 -26.03
CA PHE A 7 12.31 6.38 -25.50
C PHE A 7 11.56 5.30 -24.70
N ILE A 8 10.53 5.69 -23.95
CA ILE A 8 9.67 4.74 -23.22
C ILE A 8 8.94 3.83 -24.20
N ASP A 9 8.31 4.39 -25.25
CA ASP A 9 7.64 3.60 -26.30
C ASP A 9 8.58 2.59 -26.98
N PHE A 10 9.83 2.99 -27.28
CA PHE A 10 10.84 2.07 -27.79
C PHE A 10 11.21 0.95 -26.80
N ALA A 11 11.31 1.28 -25.52
CA ALA A 11 11.61 0.31 -24.47
C ALA A 11 10.47 -0.71 -24.29
N GLU A 12 9.20 -0.25 -24.31
CA GLU A 12 8.01 -1.09 -24.21
C GLU A 12 7.87 -2.05 -25.41
N ARG A 13 8.30 -1.61 -26.59
CA ARG A 13 8.35 -2.46 -27.79
C ARG A 13 9.53 -3.44 -27.81
N GLY A 14 10.36 -3.48 -26.78
CA GLY A 14 11.52 -4.36 -26.71
C GLY A 14 12.66 -3.99 -27.66
N LEU A 15 12.66 -2.77 -28.22
CA LEU A 15 13.66 -2.30 -29.17
C LEU A 15 14.91 -1.72 -28.48
N VAL A 16 14.85 -1.50 -27.17
CA VAL A 16 15.99 -1.00 -26.38
C VAL A 16 16.66 -2.19 -25.67
N PRO A 17 17.98 -2.40 -25.84
CA PRO A 17 18.70 -3.44 -25.13
C PRO A 17 18.59 -3.31 -23.59
N ASP A 18 18.42 -4.43 -22.89
CA ASP A 18 18.21 -4.49 -21.43
C ASP A 18 19.30 -3.73 -20.64
N PHE A 19 20.57 -3.80 -21.04
CA PHE A 19 21.66 -3.08 -20.36
C PHE A 19 21.50 -1.56 -20.41
N LEU A 20 20.90 -0.98 -21.47
CA LEU A 20 20.61 0.46 -21.57
C LEU A 20 19.44 0.84 -20.65
N ILE A 21 18.39 0.01 -20.60
CA ILE A 21 17.26 0.19 -19.69
C ILE A 21 17.76 0.19 -18.25
N ARG A 22 18.58 -0.80 -17.87
CA ARG A 22 19.18 -0.88 -16.53
C ARG A 22 20.09 0.31 -16.22
N ALA A 23 20.87 0.78 -17.17
CA ALA A 23 21.70 1.97 -16.99
C ALA A 23 20.84 3.22 -16.73
N GLY A 24 19.75 3.38 -17.50
CA GLY A 24 18.76 4.45 -17.31
C GLY A 24 18.13 4.41 -15.92
N ILE A 25 17.63 3.25 -15.51
CA ILE A 25 17.03 3.03 -14.17
C ILE A 25 18.03 3.38 -13.06
N ARG A 26 19.26 2.86 -13.14
CA ARG A 26 20.32 3.15 -12.14
C ARG A 26 20.65 4.64 -12.07
N ASN A 27 20.62 5.35 -13.21
CA ASN A 27 20.85 6.78 -13.24
C ASN A 27 19.69 7.55 -12.55
N LEU A 28 18.44 7.16 -12.80
CA LEU A 28 17.28 7.74 -12.12
C LEU A 28 17.31 7.48 -10.62
N CYS A 29 17.63 6.26 -10.21
CA CYS A 29 17.80 5.92 -8.79
C CYS A 29 18.91 6.75 -8.13
N ARG A 30 20.06 6.93 -8.81
CA ARG A 30 21.16 7.77 -8.31
C ARG A 30 20.73 9.21 -8.12
N LYS A 31 20.02 9.78 -9.10
CA LYS A 31 19.47 11.14 -8.99
C LYS A 31 18.51 11.26 -7.80
N ARG A 32 17.62 10.26 -7.61
CA ARG A 32 16.70 10.25 -6.48
C ARG A 32 17.43 10.18 -5.14
N LEU A 33 18.42 9.32 -5.04
CA LEU A 33 19.27 9.22 -3.83
C LEU A 33 20.00 10.55 -3.53
N GLN A 34 20.50 11.25 -4.56
CA GLN A 34 21.11 12.56 -4.38
C GLN A 34 20.12 13.61 -3.87
N GLN A 35 18.87 13.59 -4.35
CA GLN A 35 17.81 14.48 -3.87
C GLN A 35 17.43 14.20 -2.41
N CYS A 36 17.49 12.93 -1.98
CA CYS A 36 17.19 12.53 -0.60
C CYS A 36 18.40 12.71 0.35
N ARG A 37 19.62 12.90 -0.18
CA ARG A 37 20.85 13.01 0.59
C ARG A 37 21.15 14.49 0.86
N ILE A 38 20.48 15.05 1.85
CA ILE A 38 20.69 16.42 2.26
C ILE A 38 21.65 16.42 3.43
N GLU A 39 22.88 16.94 3.20
CA GLU A 39 23.95 16.96 4.20
C GLU A 39 23.80 18.09 5.22
N ASN A 40 22.92 19.08 4.95
CA ASN A 40 22.69 20.23 5.82
C ASN A 40 21.39 20.02 6.65
N CYS A 41 21.53 20.01 7.97
CA CYS A 41 20.39 19.85 8.89
C CYS A 41 19.36 20.98 8.78
N GLU A 42 19.77 22.22 8.51
CA GLU A 42 18.85 23.36 8.34
C GLU A 42 18.00 23.19 7.09
N THR A 43 18.61 22.87 5.95
CA THR A 43 17.89 22.60 4.69
C THR A 43 16.95 21.40 4.83
N ASN A 44 17.33 20.37 5.59
CA ASN A 44 16.45 19.24 5.89
C ASN A 44 15.22 19.67 6.72
N ALA A 45 15.42 20.51 7.71
CA ALA A 45 14.34 21.05 8.54
C ALA A 45 13.37 21.91 7.71
N GLU A 46 13.90 22.82 6.89
CA GLU A 46 13.10 23.66 5.99
C GLU A 46 12.25 22.84 5.01
N LEU A 47 12.85 21.82 4.38
CA LEU A 47 12.13 20.92 3.47
C LEU A 47 11.09 20.06 4.18
N ALA A 48 11.37 19.62 5.41
CA ALA A 48 10.41 18.91 6.23
C ALA A 48 9.21 19.81 6.60
N GLU A 49 9.45 21.04 6.97
CA GLU A 49 8.39 22.04 7.25
C GLU A 49 7.57 22.37 6.00
N GLU A 50 8.23 22.54 4.84
CA GLU A 50 7.54 22.77 3.57
C GLU A 50 6.66 21.56 3.19
N TYR A 51 7.19 20.34 3.37
CA TYR A 51 6.43 19.12 3.15
C TYR A 51 5.22 19.04 4.09
N LEU A 52 5.38 19.27 5.38
CA LEU A 52 4.28 19.25 6.35
C LEU A 52 3.19 20.27 5.98
N ARG A 53 3.58 21.50 5.60
CA ARG A 53 2.63 22.51 5.12
C ARG A 53 1.88 22.05 3.87
N SER A 54 2.56 21.40 2.92
CA SER A 54 1.92 20.88 1.71
C SER A 54 0.94 19.76 2.00
N VAL A 55 1.19 18.95 3.04
CA VAL A 55 0.28 17.89 3.50
C VAL A 55 -0.98 18.49 4.11
N ASP A 56 -0.84 19.53 4.95
CA ASP A 56 -2.00 20.20 5.58
C ASP A 56 -2.94 20.85 4.54
N GLU A 57 -2.40 21.30 3.40
CA GLU A 57 -3.15 21.91 2.32
C GLU A 57 -3.70 20.90 1.30
N SER A 58 -3.30 19.63 1.37
CA SER A 58 -3.68 18.59 0.41
C SER A 58 -4.87 17.76 0.92
N PRO A 59 -5.68 17.19 0.01
CA PRO A 59 -6.63 16.16 0.41
C PRO A 59 -5.89 14.91 0.90
N LEU A 60 -6.53 14.10 1.76
CA LEU A 60 -5.97 12.85 2.29
C LEU A 60 -5.53 11.88 1.19
N ALA A 61 -6.28 11.84 0.10
CA ALA A 61 -5.92 11.05 -1.07
C ALA A 61 -6.08 11.88 -2.35
N VAL A 62 -5.01 11.90 -3.16
CA VAL A 62 -4.96 12.66 -4.42
C VAL A 62 -5.28 11.73 -5.59
N LEU A 63 -6.16 12.16 -6.51
CA LEU A 63 -6.49 11.46 -7.75
C LEU A 63 -6.96 10.00 -7.53
N THR A 64 -7.84 9.78 -6.55
CA THR A 64 -8.39 8.46 -6.21
C THR A 64 -8.98 7.71 -7.41
N ASP A 65 -9.70 8.41 -8.29
CA ASP A 65 -10.30 7.83 -9.50
C ASP A 65 -9.25 7.32 -10.49
N LYS A 66 -8.16 8.09 -10.71
CA LYS A 66 -7.06 7.67 -11.59
C LYS A 66 -6.26 6.51 -11.01
N ALA A 67 -6.07 6.50 -9.70
CA ALA A 67 -5.41 5.39 -9.02
C ALA A 67 -6.23 4.10 -9.14
N ASN A 68 -7.56 4.19 -9.03
CA ASN A 68 -8.46 3.07 -9.28
C ASN A 68 -8.34 2.55 -10.72
N GLU A 69 -8.46 3.45 -11.69
CA GLU A 69 -8.40 3.10 -13.12
C GLU A 69 -7.07 2.42 -13.51
N GLN A 70 -5.94 2.88 -12.98
CA GLN A 70 -4.62 2.37 -13.34
C GLN A 70 -4.16 1.14 -12.54
N HIS A 71 -4.58 1.01 -11.28
CA HIS A 71 -4.03 -0.01 -10.38
C HIS A 71 -5.04 -1.02 -9.86
N TYR A 72 -6.33 -0.69 -9.81
CA TYR A 72 -7.32 -1.51 -9.12
C TYR A 72 -8.37 -2.14 -10.04
N GLU A 73 -8.40 -1.78 -11.32
CA GLU A 73 -9.21 -2.46 -12.33
C GLU A 73 -8.58 -3.75 -12.85
N VAL A 74 -7.32 -4.04 -12.44
CA VAL A 74 -6.72 -5.35 -12.72
C VAL A 74 -7.45 -6.41 -11.90
N PRO A 75 -8.00 -7.46 -12.55
CA PRO A 75 -8.81 -8.46 -11.85
C PRO A 75 -8.07 -9.18 -10.73
N ALA A 76 -8.75 -9.46 -9.60
CA ALA A 76 -8.19 -10.18 -8.45
C ALA A 76 -7.42 -11.47 -8.82
N PRO A 77 -7.83 -12.29 -9.84
CA PRO A 77 -7.06 -13.45 -10.27
C PRO A 77 -5.63 -13.17 -10.74
N PHE A 78 -5.36 -11.95 -11.22
CA PHE A 78 -3.98 -11.56 -11.56
C PHE A 78 -3.12 -11.48 -10.30
N TYR A 79 -3.60 -10.76 -9.28
CA TYR A 79 -2.87 -10.61 -8.02
C TYR A 79 -2.64 -11.94 -7.29
N GLN A 80 -3.61 -12.86 -7.36
CA GLN A 80 -3.47 -14.22 -6.83
C GLN A 80 -2.36 -15.04 -7.49
N LYS A 81 -1.92 -14.67 -8.70
CA LYS A 81 -0.84 -15.35 -9.43
C LYS A 81 0.53 -14.72 -9.21
N VAL A 82 0.58 -13.42 -8.93
CA VAL A 82 1.84 -12.66 -8.86
C VAL A 82 2.25 -12.28 -7.44
N LEU A 83 1.33 -12.33 -6.48
CA LEU A 83 1.58 -12.06 -5.06
C LEU A 83 1.59 -13.36 -4.25
N GLY A 84 2.01 -13.29 -3.00
CA GLY A 84 1.95 -14.41 -2.07
C GLY A 84 0.55 -14.65 -1.51
N GLU A 85 0.45 -15.51 -0.49
CA GLU A 85 -0.83 -15.96 0.05
C GLU A 85 -1.66 -14.85 0.71
N ASN A 86 -1.01 -13.80 1.21
CA ASN A 86 -1.69 -12.68 1.84
C ASN A 86 -2.01 -11.53 0.87
N LEU A 87 -1.62 -11.63 -0.39
CA LEU A 87 -1.81 -10.60 -1.40
C LEU A 87 -1.24 -9.22 -0.98
N LYS A 88 -0.08 -9.23 -0.27
CA LYS A 88 0.59 -8.00 0.13
C LYS A 88 1.27 -7.36 -1.05
N TYR A 89 0.68 -6.26 -1.55
CA TYR A 89 1.07 -5.61 -2.80
C TYR A 89 2.46 -4.94 -2.73
N SER A 90 2.86 -4.49 -1.55
CA SER A 90 4.13 -3.79 -1.37
C SER A 90 4.71 -4.01 0.02
N SER A 91 5.97 -3.62 0.22
CA SER A 91 6.63 -3.58 1.54
C SER A 91 6.70 -4.94 2.26
N CYS A 92 6.87 -6.04 1.50
CA CYS A 92 7.20 -7.32 2.09
C CYS A 92 8.60 -7.24 2.72
N TYR A 93 8.78 -7.80 3.91
CA TYR A 93 10.03 -7.73 4.64
C TYR A 93 10.80 -9.04 4.54
N PHE A 94 11.90 -9.03 3.81
CA PHE A 94 12.81 -10.17 3.66
C PHE A 94 13.91 -10.05 4.73
N GLU A 95 13.82 -10.84 5.78
CA GLU A 95 14.84 -10.89 6.82
C GLU A 95 16.10 -11.58 6.30
N ASP A 96 15.93 -12.55 5.39
CA ASP A 96 17.00 -13.29 4.74
C ASP A 96 16.75 -13.33 3.23
N LEU A 97 17.81 -13.29 2.44
CA LEU A 97 17.73 -13.37 0.97
C LEU A 97 17.17 -14.72 0.47
N VAL A 98 17.07 -15.71 1.35
CA VAL A 98 16.53 -17.05 1.08
C VAL A 98 15.05 -17.19 1.44
N SER A 99 14.44 -16.20 2.08
CA SER A 99 13.02 -16.22 2.46
C SER A 99 12.11 -16.23 1.23
N ASP A 100 11.08 -17.05 1.27
CA ASP A 100 10.02 -17.02 0.27
C ASP A 100 9.10 -15.81 0.44
N LEU A 101 8.30 -15.52 -0.61
CA LEU A 101 7.44 -14.34 -0.64
C LEU A 101 6.37 -14.37 0.47
N THR A 102 5.77 -15.52 0.74
CA THR A 102 4.73 -15.64 1.78
C THR A 102 5.29 -15.35 3.17
N THR A 103 6.50 -15.85 3.46
CA THR A 103 7.21 -15.54 4.71
C THR A 103 7.51 -14.04 4.82
N ALA A 104 7.96 -13.41 3.73
CA ALA A 104 8.23 -11.98 3.70
C ALA A 104 6.94 -11.13 3.84
N GLU A 105 5.81 -11.57 3.26
CA GLU A 105 4.50 -10.96 3.48
C GLU A 105 4.09 -11.04 4.96
N ASN A 106 4.15 -12.22 5.56
CA ASN A 106 3.82 -12.45 6.96
C ASN A 106 4.63 -11.53 7.87
N ARG A 107 5.95 -11.50 7.67
CA ARG A 107 6.83 -10.65 8.48
C ARG A 107 6.53 -9.16 8.31
N GLY A 108 6.25 -8.71 7.09
CA GLY A 108 5.83 -7.33 6.84
C GLY A 108 4.53 -6.96 7.54
N LEU A 109 3.56 -7.88 7.58
CA LEU A 109 2.27 -7.68 8.28
C LEU A 109 2.44 -7.67 9.80
N GLU A 110 3.27 -8.58 10.35
CA GLU A 110 3.64 -8.59 11.76
C GLU A 110 4.28 -7.26 12.20
N LEU A 111 5.29 -6.81 11.46
CA LEU A 111 5.97 -5.53 11.73
C LEU A 111 4.98 -4.34 11.68
N THR A 112 4.04 -4.34 10.74
CA THR A 112 3.00 -3.31 10.69
C THR A 112 2.16 -3.30 11.98
N CYS A 113 1.74 -4.49 12.44
CA CYS A 113 0.97 -4.62 13.68
C CYS A 113 1.80 -4.24 14.92
N GLU A 114 3.07 -4.65 14.98
CA GLU A 114 4.01 -4.30 16.06
C GLU A 114 4.21 -2.78 16.15
N HIS A 115 4.49 -2.12 15.03
CA HIS A 115 4.71 -0.67 14.98
C HIS A 115 3.46 0.14 15.32
N ALA A 116 2.29 -0.36 14.96
CA ALA A 116 1.02 0.26 15.30
C ALA A 116 0.55 -0.08 16.73
N HIS A 117 1.30 -0.90 17.49
CA HIS A 117 0.94 -1.38 18.83
C HIS A 117 -0.47 -1.96 18.86
N LEU A 118 -0.76 -2.86 17.89
CA LEU A 118 -2.06 -3.53 17.83
C LEU A 118 -2.15 -4.61 18.90
N GLU A 119 -3.28 -4.60 19.61
CA GLU A 119 -3.62 -5.58 20.66
C GLU A 119 -5.01 -6.16 20.41
N ASP A 120 -5.23 -7.40 20.86
CA ASP A 120 -6.52 -8.04 20.72
C ASP A 120 -7.59 -7.36 21.59
N GLY A 121 -8.75 -7.09 21.02
CA GLY A 121 -9.85 -6.38 21.68
C GLY A 121 -9.97 -4.89 21.32
N GLN A 122 -9.02 -4.35 20.55
CA GLN A 122 -9.06 -2.96 20.07
C GLN A 122 -10.07 -2.77 18.93
N ARG A 123 -10.51 -1.54 18.78
CA ARG A 123 -11.25 -1.06 17.59
C ARG A 123 -10.23 -0.45 16.64
N ILE A 124 -10.07 -1.04 15.45
CA ILE A 124 -9.02 -0.70 14.50
C ILE A 124 -9.66 -0.20 13.21
N LEU A 125 -9.21 0.95 12.74
CA LEU A 125 -9.56 1.50 11.42
C LEU A 125 -8.36 1.32 10.48
N GLU A 126 -8.62 0.74 9.31
CA GLU A 126 -7.64 0.64 8.23
C GLU A 126 -8.09 1.50 7.05
N LEU A 127 -7.26 2.44 6.63
CA LEU A 127 -7.49 3.32 5.50
C LEU A 127 -6.72 2.83 4.27
N GLY A 128 -7.43 2.56 3.17
CA GLY A 128 -6.80 2.08 1.95
C GLY A 128 -6.45 0.60 1.99
N CYS A 129 -7.40 -0.27 2.32
CA CYS A 129 -7.15 -1.70 2.59
C CYS A 129 -6.73 -2.54 1.37
N GLY A 130 -6.74 -2.00 0.15
CA GLY A 130 -6.34 -2.72 -1.05
C GLY A 130 -7.07 -4.07 -1.21
N TRP A 131 -6.34 -5.15 -1.45
CA TRP A 131 -6.91 -6.51 -1.56
C TRP A 131 -7.12 -7.21 -0.21
N GLY A 132 -7.00 -6.46 0.91
CA GLY A 132 -7.31 -6.93 2.26
C GLY A 132 -6.20 -7.72 2.93
N SER A 133 -4.96 -7.52 2.51
CA SER A 133 -3.80 -8.19 3.10
C SER A 133 -3.75 -7.99 4.62
N LEU A 134 -3.70 -6.74 5.06
CA LEU A 134 -3.66 -6.38 6.47
C LEU A 134 -5.02 -6.60 7.15
N SER A 135 -6.15 -6.28 6.49
CA SER A 135 -7.51 -6.52 7.02
C SER A 135 -7.73 -7.96 7.47
N LEU A 136 -7.45 -8.91 6.57
CA LEU A 136 -7.64 -10.33 6.83
C LEU A 136 -6.63 -10.88 7.83
N TRP A 137 -5.41 -10.34 7.83
CA TRP A 137 -4.38 -10.66 8.81
C TRP A 137 -4.81 -10.24 10.21
N MET A 138 -5.19 -8.98 10.37
CA MET A 138 -5.67 -8.46 11.66
C MET A 138 -6.89 -9.22 12.16
N ALA A 139 -7.87 -9.50 11.29
CA ALA A 139 -9.07 -10.23 11.67
C ALA A 139 -8.78 -11.67 12.16
N LYS A 140 -7.74 -12.29 11.63
CA LYS A 140 -7.29 -13.63 12.04
C LYS A 140 -6.52 -13.61 13.36
N HIS A 141 -5.61 -12.65 13.55
CA HIS A 141 -4.67 -12.63 14.67
C HIS A 141 -5.20 -11.89 15.89
N PHE A 142 -6.19 -11.00 15.71
CA PHE A 142 -6.87 -10.25 16.77
C PHE A 142 -8.37 -10.57 16.76
N PRO A 143 -8.78 -11.79 17.17
CA PRO A 143 -10.17 -12.26 16.99
C PRO A 143 -11.21 -11.53 17.86
N LYS A 144 -10.80 -10.85 18.94
CA LYS A 144 -11.67 -10.02 19.78
C LYS A 144 -11.73 -8.56 19.35
N SER A 145 -10.82 -8.14 18.47
CA SER A 145 -10.79 -6.80 17.90
C SER A 145 -11.94 -6.60 16.92
N LYS A 146 -12.39 -5.35 16.77
CA LYS A 146 -13.35 -4.95 15.77
C LYS A 146 -12.62 -4.13 14.70
N ILE A 147 -12.56 -4.64 13.48
CA ILE A 147 -11.78 -4.06 12.39
C ILE A 147 -12.74 -3.48 11.36
N THR A 148 -12.55 -2.21 11.07
CA THR A 148 -13.23 -1.50 9.97
C THR A 148 -12.17 -1.10 8.95
N SER A 149 -12.29 -1.62 7.73
CA SER A 149 -11.36 -1.32 6.63
C SER A 149 -12.09 -0.51 5.55
N VAL A 150 -11.43 0.52 5.03
CA VAL A 150 -12.00 1.42 4.02
C VAL A 150 -11.27 1.23 2.68
N SER A 151 -12.05 1.08 1.62
CA SER A 151 -11.58 1.05 0.24
C SER A 151 -12.55 1.83 -0.65
N ASN A 152 -12.05 2.52 -1.66
CA ASN A 152 -12.89 3.15 -2.68
C ASN A 152 -13.33 2.19 -3.79
N SER A 153 -12.97 0.90 -3.72
CA SER A 153 -13.25 -0.13 -4.73
C SER A 153 -14.27 -1.16 -4.24
N HIS A 154 -15.39 -1.28 -4.95
CA HIS A 154 -16.39 -2.32 -4.70
C HIS A 154 -15.84 -3.73 -4.91
N SER A 155 -15.02 -3.94 -5.94
CA SER A 155 -14.43 -5.25 -6.25
C SER A 155 -13.47 -5.72 -5.15
N GLN A 156 -12.70 -4.80 -4.54
CA GLN A 156 -11.86 -5.10 -3.39
C GLN A 156 -12.69 -5.51 -2.17
N ARG A 157 -13.75 -4.74 -1.85
CA ARG A 157 -14.69 -5.09 -0.77
C ARG A 157 -15.29 -6.46 -0.95
N GLU A 158 -15.82 -6.77 -2.14
CA GLU A 158 -16.41 -8.08 -2.42
C GLU A 158 -15.40 -9.21 -2.24
N HIS A 159 -14.18 -9.01 -2.74
CA HIS A 159 -13.09 -9.98 -2.57
C HIS A 159 -12.78 -10.22 -1.09
N ILE A 160 -12.54 -9.15 -0.31
CA ILE A 160 -12.17 -9.23 1.10
C ILE A 160 -13.28 -9.91 1.92
N MET A 161 -14.53 -9.48 1.75
CA MET A 161 -15.66 -10.08 2.47
C MET A 161 -15.90 -11.52 2.08
N GLY A 162 -15.67 -11.87 0.80
CA GLY A 162 -15.68 -13.26 0.34
C GLY A 162 -14.61 -14.12 1.01
N GLN A 163 -13.39 -13.61 1.17
CA GLN A 163 -12.29 -14.29 1.88
C GLN A 163 -12.56 -14.37 3.38
N ALA A 164 -13.06 -13.31 4.00
CA ALA A 164 -13.45 -13.32 5.42
C ALA A 164 -14.51 -14.38 5.70
N LYS A 165 -15.53 -14.50 4.86
CA LYS A 165 -16.57 -15.55 4.95
C LYS A 165 -15.97 -16.96 4.84
N LYS A 166 -15.10 -17.21 3.86
CA LYS A 166 -14.41 -18.50 3.67
C LYS A 166 -13.57 -18.89 4.89
N ARG A 167 -12.88 -17.90 5.48
CA ARG A 167 -12.02 -18.07 6.67
C ARG A 167 -12.80 -18.01 7.98
N LYS A 168 -14.13 -17.80 7.94
CA LYS A 168 -15.03 -17.68 9.11
C LYS A 168 -14.67 -16.52 10.06
N LEU A 169 -14.07 -15.46 9.52
CA LEU A 169 -13.75 -14.24 10.25
C LEU A 169 -15.04 -13.40 10.38
N LYS A 170 -15.38 -13.00 11.61
CA LYS A 170 -16.65 -12.29 11.90
C LYS A 170 -16.44 -10.88 12.44
N ASN A 171 -15.19 -10.51 12.65
CA ASN A 171 -14.75 -9.28 13.29
C ASN A 171 -14.20 -8.23 12.31
N LEU A 172 -14.48 -8.41 11.03
CA LEU A 172 -14.06 -7.52 9.94
C LEU A 172 -15.28 -6.98 9.20
N GLU A 173 -15.31 -5.67 9.02
CA GLU A 173 -16.22 -4.95 8.14
C GLU A 173 -15.40 -4.16 7.11
N VAL A 174 -15.87 -4.14 5.86
CA VAL A 174 -15.24 -3.34 4.79
C VAL A 174 -16.25 -2.33 4.28
N VAL A 175 -15.89 -1.05 4.35
CA VAL A 175 -16.70 0.07 3.87
C VAL A 175 -16.15 0.53 2.52
N THR A 176 -17.04 0.68 1.53
CA THR A 176 -16.65 1.33 0.28
C THR A 176 -16.93 2.81 0.37
N ALA A 177 -15.87 3.61 0.44
CA ALA A 177 -15.94 5.06 0.54
C ALA A 177 -14.66 5.71 0.02
N ASP A 178 -14.78 6.96 -0.46
CA ASP A 178 -13.61 7.82 -0.63
C ASP A 178 -13.12 8.26 0.76
N VAL A 179 -11.85 8.05 1.05
CA VAL A 179 -11.25 8.42 2.33
C VAL A 179 -11.34 9.93 2.61
N ASN A 180 -11.38 10.75 1.56
CA ASN A 180 -11.57 12.20 1.70
C ASN A 180 -12.96 12.61 2.24
N ALA A 181 -13.95 11.74 2.04
CA ALA A 181 -15.35 11.95 2.46
C ALA A 181 -15.79 10.96 3.55
N PHE A 182 -14.90 10.07 3.98
CA PHE A 182 -15.22 9.08 4.99
C PHE A 182 -15.24 9.71 6.39
N GLU A 183 -16.41 9.72 6.99
CA GLU A 183 -16.60 10.12 8.39
C GLU A 183 -16.97 8.87 9.19
N PRO A 184 -16.11 8.46 10.14
CA PRO A 184 -16.41 7.31 11.00
C PRO A 184 -17.52 7.65 12.01
N ASP A 185 -18.48 6.75 12.19
CA ASP A 185 -19.55 6.90 13.18
C ASP A 185 -19.05 6.78 14.63
N ASP A 186 -17.84 6.25 14.81
CA ASP A 186 -17.26 5.87 16.08
C ASP A 186 -15.77 6.25 16.19
N SER A 187 -15.26 6.29 17.43
CA SER A 187 -13.80 6.41 17.67
C SER A 187 -13.10 5.06 17.59
N PHE A 188 -11.82 5.08 17.22
CA PHE A 188 -10.95 3.92 17.12
C PHE A 188 -9.76 4.03 18.06
N ASP A 189 -9.28 2.88 18.55
CA ASP A 189 -8.08 2.81 19.39
C ASP A 189 -6.80 2.97 18.54
N ARG A 190 -6.86 2.51 17.29
CA ARG A 190 -5.76 2.59 16.33
C ARG A 190 -6.27 2.88 14.92
N VAL A 191 -5.46 3.63 14.18
CA VAL A 191 -5.63 3.84 12.74
C VAL A 191 -4.37 3.36 12.04
N VAL A 192 -4.54 2.55 11.01
CA VAL A 192 -3.46 1.99 10.18
C VAL A 192 -3.72 2.23 8.69
N SER A 193 -2.65 2.26 7.88
CA SER A 193 -2.73 2.44 6.43
C SER A 193 -1.65 1.63 5.72
#